data_8cdcee9b899f1561a641e72faf89b1a5
#
_entry.id   8cdcee9b899f1561a641e72faf89b1a5
#
_cell.length_a   1.000
_cell.length_b   1.000
_cell.length_c   1.000
_cell.angle_alpha   90.00
_cell.angle_beta   90.00
_cell.angle_gamma   90.00
#
_symmetry.space_group_name_H-M   'P 1'
#
loop_
_entity.id
_entity.type
_entity.pdbx_description
1 polymer ?
#
loop_
_entity_poly.entity_id
_entity_poly.type
_entity_poly.pdbx_seq_one_letter_code
_entity_poly.pdbx_strand_id
1 'polypeptide(L)'
;HFTLCHICKRLQHLIVDFLNSDSSGLCILHGKPGTGKTTYFRHLIYSDIKGVKFIYIDYHQLSNVTDGSFIDYLIEKKNSVIIFEDCEELLEKRENGKNTLINSLLNMSDGLLGDGLNLKFICTFNAPLTTIDDAILRKGRMKVMYEFNDLSPEKTQKLAKDIGVDIPQGESLPLCDIYNYMNKNDYTGKDNKKTIGF
;
A
#
# COMPACT_ATOMS: atom_id res chain seq x y z
N HIS A 1 -3.27 -18.26 -1.27
CA HIS A 1 -4.28 -17.28 -0.84
C HIS A 1 -4.63 -17.31 0.66
N PHE A 2 -4.55 -18.46 1.32
CA PHE A 2 -4.94 -18.60 2.74
C PHE A 2 -3.97 -17.97 3.75
N THR A 3 -2.70 -17.85 3.42
CA THR A 3 -1.62 -17.57 4.39
C THR A 3 -1.58 -16.10 4.83
N LEU A 4 -1.80 -15.16 3.92
CA LEU A 4 -1.77 -13.71 4.22
C LEU A 4 -2.91 -13.27 5.16
N CYS A 5 -4.08 -13.88 5.05
CA CYS A 5 -5.23 -13.60 5.94
C CYS A 5 -4.90 -13.90 7.41
N HIS A 6 -4.12 -14.97 7.67
CA HIS A 6 -3.69 -15.30 9.04
C HIS A 6 -2.60 -14.38 9.59
N ILE A 7 -1.76 -13.82 8.71
CA ILE A 7 -0.65 -12.94 9.09
C ILE A 7 -1.16 -11.55 9.49
N CYS A 8 -2.21 -11.05 8.81
CA CYS A 8 -2.71 -9.68 8.92
C CYS A 8 -4.18 -9.60 9.41
N LYS A 9 -4.65 -10.50 10.26
CA LYS A 9 -6.04 -10.51 10.75
C LYS A 9 -6.52 -9.16 11.29
N ARG A 10 -5.69 -8.50 12.10
CA ARG A 10 -6.03 -7.18 12.67
C ARG A 10 -6.19 -6.12 11.57
N LEU A 11 -5.30 -6.11 10.59
CA LEU A 11 -5.37 -5.21 9.45
C LEU A 11 -6.64 -5.46 8.63
N GLN A 12 -6.98 -6.74 8.39
CA GLN A 12 -8.19 -7.13 7.67
C GLN A 12 -9.44 -6.55 8.31
N HIS A 13 -9.59 -6.66 9.64
CA HIS A 13 -10.73 -6.08 10.35
C HIS A 13 -10.76 -4.56 10.19
N LEU A 14 -9.65 -3.88 10.45
CA LEU A 14 -9.58 -2.42 10.36
C LEU A 14 -9.94 -1.90 8.96
N ILE A 15 -9.44 -2.56 7.92
CA ILE A 15 -9.73 -2.16 6.54
C ILE A 15 -11.18 -2.49 6.16
N VAL A 16 -11.68 -3.67 6.49
CA VAL A 16 -13.06 -4.03 6.17
C VAL A 16 -14.04 -3.10 6.89
N ASP A 17 -13.81 -2.78 8.16
CA ASP A 17 -14.62 -1.83 8.92
C ASP A 17 -14.58 -0.43 8.27
N PHE A 18 -13.40 0.03 7.85
CA PHE A 18 -13.26 1.28 7.13
C PHE A 18 -13.99 1.26 5.77
N LEU A 19 -13.84 0.20 5.00
CA LEU A 19 -14.48 0.07 3.69
C LEU A 19 -16.01 0.01 3.78
N ASN A 20 -16.55 -0.57 4.83
CA ASN A 20 -17.99 -0.66 5.08
C ASN A 20 -18.57 0.59 5.77
N SER A 21 -17.73 1.50 6.25
CA SER A 21 -18.21 2.74 6.88
C SER A 21 -18.75 3.73 5.85
N ASP A 22 -19.65 4.61 6.28
CA ASP A 22 -20.16 5.73 5.48
C ASP A 22 -19.22 6.95 5.53
N SER A 23 -17.95 6.77 5.90
CA SER A 23 -16.99 7.86 6.01
C SER A 23 -15.96 7.80 4.91
N SER A 24 -15.64 8.97 4.34
CA SER A 24 -14.45 9.16 3.52
C SER A 24 -13.18 9.06 4.36
N GLY A 25 -12.04 8.94 3.72
CA GLY A 25 -10.76 8.93 4.41
C GLY A 25 -9.64 8.23 3.67
N LEU A 26 -8.50 8.16 4.34
CA LEU A 26 -7.26 7.63 3.81
C LEU A 26 -6.79 6.41 4.60
N CYS A 27 -6.45 5.35 3.89
CA CYS A 27 -5.74 4.19 4.40
C CYS A 27 -4.31 4.20 3.84
N ILE A 28 -3.33 4.09 4.72
CA ILE A 28 -1.91 4.06 4.36
C ILE A 28 -1.32 2.71 4.73
N LEU A 29 -0.74 2.04 3.71
CA LEU A 29 -0.01 0.80 3.86
C LEU A 29 1.44 1.04 3.46
N HIS A 30 2.35 1.05 4.42
CA HIS A 30 3.75 1.35 4.18
C HIS A 30 4.67 0.21 4.65
N GLY A 31 5.95 0.30 4.30
CA GLY A 31 6.97 -0.66 4.70
C GLY A 31 7.90 -1.03 3.56
N LYS A 32 8.97 -1.76 3.87
CA LYS A 32 9.99 -2.14 2.90
C LYS A 32 9.41 -2.83 1.67
N PRO A 33 10.09 -2.75 0.51
CA PRO A 33 9.75 -3.57 -0.66
C PRO A 33 9.71 -5.06 -0.31
N GLY A 34 8.85 -5.81 -0.96
CA GLY A 34 8.76 -7.27 -0.79
C GLY A 34 8.06 -7.77 0.49
N THR A 35 7.59 -6.90 1.36
CA THR A 35 6.89 -7.28 2.61
C THR A 35 5.43 -7.68 2.41
N GLY A 36 4.87 -7.50 1.20
CA GLY A 36 3.55 -8.03 0.85
C GLY A 36 2.43 -7.01 0.71
N LYS A 37 2.69 -5.71 0.63
CA LYS A 37 1.68 -4.64 0.44
C LYS A 37 0.78 -4.91 -0.75
N THR A 38 1.34 -5.01 -1.95
CA THR A 38 0.59 -5.31 -3.20
C THR A 38 -0.12 -6.66 -3.14
N THR A 39 0.50 -7.67 -2.51
CA THR A 39 -0.11 -9.00 -2.34
C THR A 39 -1.35 -8.92 -1.43
N TYR A 40 -1.27 -8.11 -0.37
CA TYR A 40 -2.41 -7.85 0.51
C TYR A 40 -3.55 -7.15 -0.24
N PHE A 41 -3.25 -6.18 -1.09
CA PHE A 41 -4.24 -5.52 -1.93
C PHE A 41 -4.97 -6.49 -2.86
N ARG A 42 -4.21 -7.32 -3.57
CA ARG A 42 -4.81 -8.35 -4.41
C ARG A 42 -5.76 -9.23 -3.61
N HIS A 43 -5.33 -9.63 -2.40
CA HIS A 43 -6.20 -10.38 -1.50
C HIS A 43 -7.48 -9.61 -1.14
N LEU A 44 -7.38 -8.32 -0.83
CA LEU A 44 -8.50 -7.46 -0.47
C LEU A 44 -9.51 -7.34 -1.63
N ILE A 45 -9.02 -7.11 -2.86
CA ILE A 45 -9.86 -7.01 -4.06
C ILE A 45 -10.59 -8.34 -4.32
N TYR A 46 -9.89 -9.48 -4.17
CA TYR A 46 -10.48 -10.80 -4.38
C TYR A 46 -11.35 -11.30 -3.22
N SER A 47 -11.36 -10.60 -2.09
CA SER A 47 -12.16 -10.97 -0.92
C SER A 47 -13.66 -10.70 -1.08
N ASP A 48 -14.08 -10.19 -2.25
CA ASP A 48 -15.48 -9.89 -2.60
C ASP A 48 -16.23 -9.15 -1.47
N ILE A 49 -15.66 -8.01 -1.06
CA ILE A 49 -16.30 -7.14 -0.07
C ILE A 49 -17.55 -6.55 -0.73
N LYS A 50 -18.71 -7.00 -0.29
CA LYS A 50 -20.00 -6.67 -0.91
C LYS A 50 -20.21 -5.16 -1.01
N GLY A 51 -20.52 -4.72 -2.22
CA GLY A 51 -20.87 -3.32 -2.47
C GLY A 51 -19.66 -2.37 -2.60
N VAL A 52 -18.43 -2.86 -2.47
CA VAL A 52 -17.22 -2.05 -2.61
C VAL A 52 -16.71 -2.13 -4.04
N LYS A 53 -16.52 -0.96 -4.66
CA LYS A 53 -15.95 -0.82 -6.00
C LYS A 53 -14.53 -0.31 -5.88
N PHE A 54 -13.56 -1.09 -6.33
CA PHE A 54 -12.16 -0.70 -6.37
C PHE A 54 -11.80 -0.08 -7.72
N ILE A 55 -11.06 1.03 -7.69
CA ILE A 55 -10.55 1.74 -8.86
C ILE A 55 -9.05 1.93 -8.66
N TYR A 56 -8.26 1.31 -9.50
CA TYR A 56 -6.81 1.52 -9.52
C TYR A 56 -6.48 2.74 -10.38
N ILE A 57 -5.65 3.62 -9.87
CA ILE A 57 -5.15 4.79 -10.59
C ILE A 57 -3.62 4.79 -10.49
N ASP A 58 -2.97 4.83 -11.63
CA ASP A 58 -1.54 5.09 -11.71
C ASP A 58 -1.28 6.56 -11.37
N TYR A 59 -0.60 6.82 -10.25
CA TYR A 59 -0.38 8.18 -9.79
C TYR A 59 0.51 8.99 -10.74
N HIS A 60 1.37 8.36 -11.56
CA HIS A 60 2.14 9.06 -12.58
C HIS A 60 1.26 9.74 -13.63
N GLN A 61 0.07 9.20 -13.86
CA GLN A 61 -0.91 9.83 -14.74
C GLN A 61 -1.60 11.02 -14.09
N LEU A 62 -1.48 11.17 -12.77
CA LEU A 62 -2.07 12.26 -12.00
C LEU A 62 -1.27 13.56 -12.09
N SER A 63 -0.07 13.58 -12.63
CA SER A 63 0.70 14.81 -12.82
C SER A 63 -0.02 15.87 -13.64
N ASN A 64 -1.02 15.45 -14.43
CA ASN A 64 -1.91 16.29 -15.23
C ASN A 64 -3.26 16.59 -14.57
N VAL A 65 -3.46 16.12 -13.33
CA VAL A 65 -4.76 16.04 -12.66
C VAL A 65 -5.09 17.29 -11.84
N THR A 66 -4.36 18.37 -11.99
CA THR A 66 -4.73 19.67 -11.41
C THR A 66 -5.97 20.30 -12.07
N ASP A 67 -6.48 19.70 -13.12
CA ASP A 67 -7.63 20.18 -13.85
C ASP A 67 -8.95 19.64 -13.25
N GLY A 68 -9.98 20.45 -13.29
CA GLY A 68 -11.33 20.10 -12.83
C GLY A 68 -11.85 18.77 -13.36
N SER A 69 -11.30 18.29 -14.48
CA SER A 69 -11.62 16.99 -15.08
C SER A 69 -11.40 15.76 -14.15
N PHE A 70 -10.44 15.83 -13.23
CA PHE A 70 -10.27 14.75 -12.25
C PHE A 70 -11.31 14.78 -11.15
N ILE A 71 -11.66 15.95 -10.70
CA ILE A 71 -12.74 16.11 -9.72
C ILE A 71 -14.05 15.61 -10.33
N ASP A 72 -14.33 15.96 -11.58
CA ASP A 72 -15.51 15.48 -12.31
C ASP A 72 -15.47 13.93 -12.44
N TYR A 73 -14.33 13.37 -12.79
CA TYR A 73 -14.14 11.92 -12.81
C TYR A 73 -14.43 11.27 -11.45
N LEU A 74 -13.94 11.84 -10.34
CA LEU A 74 -14.18 11.30 -8.99
C LEU A 74 -15.65 11.44 -8.56
N ILE A 75 -16.33 12.51 -8.97
CA ILE A 75 -17.78 12.69 -8.74
C ILE A 75 -18.58 11.54 -9.37
N GLU A 76 -18.21 11.11 -10.57
CA GLU A 76 -18.81 9.95 -11.21
C GLU A 76 -18.51 8.63 -10.49
N LYS A 77 -17.43 8.59 -9.72
CA LYS A 77 -16.95 7.38 -9.00
C LYS A 77 -17.30 7.40 -7.51
N LYS A 78 -18.34 8.13 -7.10
CA LYS A 78 -18.83 8.13 -5.72
C LYS A 78 -19.02 6.69 -5.18
N ASN A 79 -18.85 6.52 -3.87
CA ASN A 79 -18.93 5.23 -3.17
C ASN A 79 -17.88 4.22 -3.67
N SER A 80 -16.69 4.70 -4.06
CA SER A 80 -15.61 3.85 -4.55
C SER A 80 -14.37 3.95 -3.67
N VAL A 81 -13.52 2.95 -3.79
CA VAL A 81 -12.19 2.90 -3.18
C VAL A 81 -11.16 3.15 -4.27
N ILE A 82 -10.44 4.24 -4.15
CA ILE A 82 -9.37 4.63 -5.07
C ILE A 82 -8.05 4.08 -4.53
N ILE A 83 -7.31 3.37 -5.34
CA ILE A 83 -6.04 2.75 -4.98
C ILE A 83 -4.90 3.43 -5.72
N PHE A 84 -3.89 3.86 -4.97
CA PHE A 84 -2.61 4.33 -5.46
C PHE A 84 -1.51 3.40 -4.95
N GLU A 85 -0.79 2.73 -5.84
CA GLU A 85 0.39 1.94 -5.47
C GLU A 85 1.68 2.72 -5.70
N ASP A 86 2.67 2.44 -4.83
CA ASP A 86 4.04 2.99 -4.90
C ASP A 86 4.05 4.52 -5.09
N CYS A 87 3.21 5.20 -4.31
CA CYS A 87 2.95 6.64 -4.47
C CYS A 87 3.84 7.51 -3.56
N GLU A 88 5.12 7.15 -3.39
CA GLU A 88 6.09 7.86 -2.57
C GLU A 88 6.15 9.35 -2.93
N GLU A 89 6.33 9.63 -4.21
CA GLU A 89 6.46 11.00 -4.71
C GLU A 89 5.21 11.86 -4.47
N LEU A 90 4.05 11.19 -4.37
CA LEU A 90 2.79 11.84 -4.08
C LEU A 90 2.71 12.31 -2.63
N LEU A 91 3.29 11.54 -1.71
CA LEU A 91 3.12 11.71 -0.27
C LEU A 91 4.32 12.40 0.41
N GLU A 92 5.46 12.51 -0.27
CA GLU A 92 6.67 13.10 0.26
C GLU A 92 6.56 14.61 0.49
N LYS A 93 7.20 15.05 1.59
CA LYS A 93 7.40 16.48 1.87
C LYS A 93 8.24 17.09 0.77
N ARG A 94 7.72 18.07 0.06
CA ARG A 94 8.51 18.85 -0.88
C ARG A 94 9.07 20.09 -0.19
N GLU A 95 10.35 20.34 -0.37
CA GLU A 95 11.08 21.49 0.20
C GLU A 95 10.51 22.86 -0.24
N ASN A 96 9.71 22.91 -1.32
CA ASN A 96 9.17 24.14 -1.90
C ASN A 96 7.64 24.24 -1.92
N GLY A 97 6.96 23.57 -1.00
CA GLY A 97 5.68 24.02 -0.41
C GLY A 97 4.46 24.10 -1.27
N LYS A 98 4.14 23.29 -2.24
CA LYS A 98 2.74 23.03 -2.66
C LYS A 98 2.68 21.75 -3.47
N ASN A 99 2.41 20.66 -2.81
CA ASN A 99 1.94 19.48 -3.51
C ASN A 99 0.42 19.64 -3.72
N THR A 100 0.03 20.20 -4.87
CA THR A 100 -1.37 20.44 -5.22
C THR A 100 -2.18 19.15 -5.20
N LEU A 101 -1.55 18.03 -5.58
CA LEU A 101 -2.20 16.73 -5.61
C LEU A 101 -2.50 16.18 -4.20
N ILE A 102 -1.54 16.31 -3.26
CA ILE A 102 -1.78 15.98 -1.85
C ILE A 102 -2.93 16.81 -1.30
N ASN A 103 -2.91 18.12 -1.53
CA ASN A 103 -3.98 19.00 -1.05
C ASN A 103 -5.35 18.60 -1.63
N SER A 104 -5.38 18.20 -2.89
CA SER A 104 -6.60 17.72 -3.53
C SER A 104 -7.09 16.41 -2.91
N LEU A 105 -6.19 15.43 -2.69
CA LEU A 105 -6.52 14.20 -1.98
C LEU A 105 -6.99 14.44 -0.55
N LEU A 106 -6.33 15.37 0.17
CA LEU A 106 -6.70 15.73 1.53
C LEU A 106 -8.07 16.37 1.59
N ASN A 107 -8.37 17.27 0.65
CA ASN A 107 -9.68 17.93 0.56
C ASN A 107 -10.79 16.94 0.18
N MET A 108 -10.47 15.93 -0.62
CA MET A 108 -11.40 14.87 -0.99
C MET A 108 -11.57 13.79 0.09
N SER A 109 -10.57 13.61 0.95
CA SER A 109 -10.64 12.62 2.04
C SER A 109 -11.29 13.15 3.33
N ASP A 110 -11.35 14.47 3.53
CA ASP A 110 -11.77 15.11 4.79
C ASP A 110 -12.62 16.37 4.59
N GLY A 111 -13.02 16.66 3.36
CA GLY A 111 -13.82 17.85 3.04
C GLY A 111 -15.27 17.51 2.72
N LEU A 112 -16.09 18.57 2.52
CA LEU A 112 -17.48 18.44 2.08
C LEU A 112 -17.64 17.54 0.84
N LEU A 113 -16.64 17.55 -0.06
CA LEU A 113 -16.62 16.66 -1.22
C LEU A 113 -16.39 15.21 -0.81
N GLY A 114 -15.48 14.95 0.14
CA GLY A 114 -15.22 13.61 0.63
C GLY A 114 -16.45 12.97 1.23
N ASP A 115 -17.10 13.66 2.14
CA ASP A 115 -18.32 13.18 2.80
C ASP A 115 -19.48 13.00 1.80
N GLY A 116 -19.64 13.94 0.86
CA GLY A 116 -20.68 13.86 -0.16
C GLY A 116 -20.46 12.76 -1.21
N LEU A 117 -19.22 12.40 -1.50
CA LEU A 117 -18.86 11.40 -2.48
C LEU A 117 -18.58 10.02 -1.86
N ASN A 118 -18.39 9.95 -0.55
CA ASN A 118 -18.00 8.73 0.18
C ASN A 118 -16.83 8.00 -0.53
N LEU A 119 -15.79 8.78 -0.85
CA LEU A 119 -14.59 8.25 -1.48
C LEU A 119 -13.59 7.79 -0.42
N LYS A 120 -13.05 6.62 -0.60
CA LYS A 120 -12.00 6.07 0.24
C LYS A 120 -10.73 5.94 -0.57
N PHE A 121 -9.61 6.31 0.03
CA PHE A 121 -8.31 6.24 -0.63
C PHE A 121 -7.44 5.22 0.09
N ILE A 122 -6.80 4.36 -0.67
CA ILE A 122 -5.80 3.43 -0.17
C ILE A 122 -4.49 3.69 -0.91
N CYS A 123 -3.46 4.05 -0.15
CA CYS A 123 -2.13 4.37 -0.67
C CYS A 123 -1.10 3.38 -0.17
N THR A 124 -0.22 2.89 -1.06
CA THR A 124 0.98 2.15 -0.65
C THR A 124 2.24 2.94 -0.93
N PHE A 125 3.24 2.75 -0.08
CA PHE A 125 4.58 3.28 -0.32
C PHE A 125 5.66 2.49 0.42
N ASN A 126 6.90 2.60 -0.09
CA ASN A 126 8.05 1.86 0.39
C ASN A 126 8.95 2.68 1.33
N ALA A 127 8.63 3.97 1.50
CA ALA A 127 9.40 4.89 2.33
C ALA A 127 8.97 4.86 3.81
N PRO A 128 9.84 5.28 4.73
CA PRO A 128 9.49 5.43 6.14
C PRO A 128 8.49 6.59 6.33
N LEU A 129 7.67 6.52 7.37
CA LEU A 129 6.66 7.55 7.70
C LEU A 129 7.23 8.95 7.88
N THR A 130 8.51 9.06 8.21
CA THR A 130 9.19 10.35 8.43
C THR A 130 9.28 11.20 7.17
N THR A 131 9.15 10.59 5.99
CA THR A 131 9.17 11.29 4.70
C THR A 131 7.80 11.83 4.28
N ILE A 132 6.73 11.39 4.95
CA ILE A 132 5.36 11.77 4.60
C ILE A 132 5.01 13.16 5.14
N ASP A 133 4.22 13.90 4.37
CA ASP A 133 3.69 15.20 4.80
C ASP A 133 2.79 15.04 6.04
N ASP A 134 3.08 15.78 7.10
CA ASP A 134 2.35 15.72 8.37
C ASP A 134 0.86 16.05 8.22
N ALA A 135 0.48 16.78 7.17
CA ALA A 135 -0.93 17.07 6.88
C ALA A 135 -1.75 15.82 6.56
N ILE A 136 -1.10 14.78 6.02
CA ILE A 136 -1.72 13.48 5.73
C ILE A 136 -1.98 12.71 7.02
N LEU A 137 -1.04 12.81 7.97
CA LEU A 137 -1.08 12.07 9.24
C LEU A 137 -2.05 12.66 10.27
N ARG A 138 -2.74 13.78 9.95
CA ARG A 138 -3.69 14.40 10.89
C ARG A 138 -4.85 13.47 11.21
N LYS A 139 -5.25 13.47 12.49
CA LYS A 139 -6.43 12.75 12.98
C LYS A 139 -7.68 13.25 12.23
N GLY A 140 -8.52 12.34 11.77
CA GLY A 140 -9.73 12.60 11.00
C GLY A 140 -9.59 12.21 9.52
N ARG A 141 -8.47 12.51 8.91
CA ARG A 141 -8.18 12.18 7.51
C ARG A 141 -7.72 10.74 7.34
N MET A 142 -6.73 10.35 8.16
CA MET A 142 -6.20 9.00 8.18
C MET A 142 -7.08 8.10 9.05
N LYS A 143 -7.67 7.09 8.46
CA LYS A 143 -8.53 6.11 9.13
C LYS A 143 -7.78 4.84 9.49
N VAL A 144 -6.90 4.38 8.60
CA VAL A 144 -6.08 3.18 8.81
C VAL A 144 -4.64 3.47 8.40
N MET A 145 -3.71 3.09 9.25
CA MET A 145 -2.29 3.08 8.94
C MET A 145 -1.70 1.74 9.39
N TYR A 146 -0.93 1.12 8.52
CA TYR A 146 -0.32 -0.16 8.82
C TYR A 146 1.06 -0.28 8.19
N GLU A 147 2.02 -0.71 9.02
CA GLU A 147 3.38 -0.98 8.58
C GLU A 147 3.57 -2.47 8.28
N PHE A 148 4.00 -2.75 7.06
CA PHE A 148 4.40 -4.08 6.64
C PHE A 148 5.88 -4.29 6.92
N ASN A 149 6.16 -5.07 7.95
CA ASN A 149 7.49 -5.45 8.36
C ASN A 149 7.85 -6.86 7.87
N ASP A 150 9.11 -7.22 8.03
CA ASP A 150 9.55 -8.60 7.88
C ASP A 150 8.72 -9.51 8.81
N LEU A 151 8.45 -10.72 8.39
CA LEU A 151 7.71 -11.66 9.23
C LEU A 151 8.57 -12.07 10.43
N SER A 152 7.95 -12.13 11.61
CA SER A 152 8.63 -12.66 12.79
C SER A 152 9.13 -14.10 12.54
N PRO A 153 10.14 -14.57 13.27
CA PRO A 153 10.67 -15.92 13.10
C PRO A 153 9.59 -17.00 13.14
N GLU A 154 8.61 -16.87 14.03
CA GLU A 154 7.49 -17.80 14.15
C GLU A 154 6.60 -17.82 12.91
N LYS A 155 6.29 -16.63 12.36
CA LYS A 155 5.48 -16.49 11.15
C LYS A 155 6.26 -16.95 9.91
N THR A 156 7.56 -16.66 9.86
CA THR A 156 8.47 -17.13 8.82
C THR A 156 8.49 -18.65 8.77
N GLN A 157 8.68 -19.29 9.91
CA GLN A 157 8.68 -20.75 10.02
C GLN A 157 7.33 -21.38 9.65
N LYS A 158 6.25 -20.78 10.09
CA LYS A 158 4.91 -21.25 9.73
C LYS A 158 4.68 -21.19 8.24
N LEU A 159 5.00 -20.05 7.61
CA LEU A 159 4.85 -19.88 6.16
C LEU A 159 5.76 -20.82 5.39
N ALA A 160 7.03 -20.94 5.80
CA ALA A 160 7.99 -21.86 5.20
C ALA A 160 7.47 -23.31 5.19
N LYS A 161 6.92 -23.76 6.31
CA LYS A 161 6.30 -25.09 6.42
C LYS A 161 5.09 -25.24 5.49
N ASP A 162 4.23 -24.21 5.41
CA ASP A 162 3.02 -24.25 4.58
C ASP A 162 3.34 -24.33 3.07
N ILE A 163 4.49 -23.77 2.65
CA ILE A 163 4.93 -23.80 1.24
C ILE A 163 6.02 -24.84 0.96
N GLY A 164 6.42 -25.63 1.96
CA GLY A 164 7.38 -26.71 1.81
C GLY A 164 8.85 -26.26 1.65
N VAL A 165 9.22 -25.13 2.24
CA VAL A 165 10.58 -24.56 2.20
C VAL A 165 11.24 -24.72 3.56
N ASP A 166 12.52 -25.11 3.58
CA ASP A 166 13.32 -25.22 4.80
C ASP A 166 14.13 -23.93 5.02
N ILE A 167 13.74 -23.15 6.02
CA ILE A 167 14.38 -21.89 6.43
C ILE A 167 14.96 -22.09 7.83
N PRO A 168 16.19 -21.64 8.11
CA PRO A 168 16.80 -21.73 9.43
C PRO A 168 15.91 -21.08 10.51
N GLN A 169 15.93 -21.68 11.70
CA GLN A 169 15.16 -21.15 12.82
C GLN A 169 15.71 -19.80 13.27
N GLY A 170 14.80 -18.91 13.69
CA GLY A 170 15.16 -17.60 14.21
C GLY A 170 15.28 -16.48 13.16
N GLU A 171 15.14 -16.79 11.88
CA GLU A 171 15.17 -15.77 10.83
C GLU A 171 13.86 -15.01 10.71
N SER A 172 13.98 -13.68 10.60
CA SER A 172 12.91 -12.76 10.21
C SER A 172 13.13 -12.34 8.76
N LEU A 173 12.18 -12.61 7.88
CA LEU A 173 12.32 -12.37 6.45
C LEU A 173 11.13 -11.64 5.86
N PRO A 174 11.34 -10.80 4.84
CA PRO A 174 10.23 -10.26 4.05
C PRO A 174 9.53 -11.38 3.28
N LEU A 175 8.27 -11.16 2.97
CA LEU A 175 7.42 -12.16 2.32
C LEU A 175 8.01 -12.68 1.00
N CYS A 176 8.57 -11.78 0.18
CA CYS A 176 9.17 -12.14 -1.11
C CYS A 176 10.35 -13.10 -0.96
N ASP A 177 11.19 -12.94 0.08
CA ASP A 177 12.35 -13.78 0.30
C ASP A 177 11.97 -15.19 0.72
N ILE A 178 10.87 -15.34 1.45
CA ILE A 178 10.35 -16.65 1.84
C ILE A 178 9.86 -17.41 0.61
N TYR A 179 9.07 -16.76 -0.26
CA TYR A 179 8.57 -17.38 -1.49
C TYR A 179 9.68 -17.68 -2.51
N ASN A 180 10.74 -16.89 -2.53
CA ASN A 180 11.87 -17.07 -3.44
C ASN A 180 13.05 -17.80 -2.78
N TYR A 181 12.86 -18.36 -1.59
CA TYR A 181 13.97 -18.94 -0.82
C TYR A 181 14.68 -20.09 -1.57
N MET A 182 13.93 -20.92 -2.29
CA MET A 182 14.50 -21.98 -3.13
C MET A 182 15.20 -21.45 -4.38
N ASN A 183 14.78 -20.29 -4.89
CA ASN A 183 15.31 -19.69 -6.12
C ASN A 183 16.51 -18.76 -5.85
N LYS A 184 16.94 -18.62 -4.60
CA LYS A 184 18.12 -17.79 -4.24
C LYS A 184 19.40 -18.18 -5.01
N ASN A 185 19.50 -19.43 -5.45
CA ASN A 185 20.65 -19.90 -6.23
C ASN A 185 20.57 -19.55 -7.73
N ASP A 186 19.38 -19.23 -8.24
CA ASP A 186 19.17 -18.90 -9.67
C ASP A 186 19.39 -17.41 -9.94
N TYR A 187 19.35 -16.57 -8.88
CA TYR A 187 19.54 -15.13 -8.94
C TYR A 187 20.80 -14.67 -8.18
N THR A 188 21.87 -15.42 -8.25
CA THR A 188 23.18 -14.86 -7.95
C THR A 188 23.51 -13.90 -9.10
N GLY A 189 23.16 -12.63 -8.94
CA GLY A 189 23.77 -11.56 -9.70
C GLY A 189 25.26 -11.72 -9.57
N LYS A 190 25.87 -12.37 -10.55
CA LYS A 190 27.30 -12.55 -10.58
C LYS A 190 27.91 -11.18 -10.58
N ASP A 191 28.65 -10.86 -9.55
CA ASP A 191 29.74 -9.91 -9.58
C ASP A 191 30.77 -10.37 -10.62
N ASN A 192 30.41 -10.28 -11.87
CA ASN A 192 31.35 -10.31 -12.98
C ASN A 192 31.87 -8.90 -13.21
N LYS A 193 32.62 -8.38 -12.23
CA LYS A 193 33.67 -7.39 -12.53
C LYS A 193 34.71 -8.11 -13.35
N LYS A 194 34.46 -8.29 -14.64
CA LYS A 194 35.54 -8.44 -15.61
C LYS A 194 36.23 -7.08 -15.68
N THR A 195 37.34 -7.00 -15.00
CA THR A 195 38.36 -5.97 -15.23
C THR A 195 38.81 -6.13 -16.67
N ILE A 196 38.32 -5.27 -17.55
CA ILE A 196 38.88 -5.13 -18.89
C ILE A 196 40.12 -4.24 -18.68
N GLY A 197 41.30 -4.85 -18.61
CA GLY A 197 42.56 -4.14 -18.69
C GLY A 197 42.75 -3.64 -20.14
N PHE A 198 43.06 -2.39 -20.26
CA PHE A 198 43.79 -1.81 -21.39
C PHE A 198 45.21 -1.58 -20.96
#